data_9d7622657c3f9ba680f35b6c858d342e
#
_entry.id   9d7622657c3f9ba680f35b6c858d342e
#
_cell.length_a   1.000
_cell.length_b   1.000
_cell.length_c   1.000
_cell.angle_alpha   90.00
_cell.angle_beta   90.00
_cell.angle_gamma   90.00
#
_symmetry.space_group_name_H-M   'P 1'
#
loop_
_entity.id
_entity.type
_entity.pdbx_description
1 polymer ?
#
loop_
_entity_poly.entity_id
_entity_poly.type
_entity_poly.pdbx_seq_one_letter_code
_entity_poly.pdbx_strand_id
1 'polypeptide(L)'
;IMDSVFNSCNSKQATLIAGLDLSAAFDTIDHGILLSRIKDEFGVDGAALAWLTSYLTGRSQFVKLGTCSSPAVQLTHGVPQGSVLGPLLFTTYISPVSHLITSHNLGHHHYADDTQLFISITPKQYPSTIQTLTSCINAIETWFLCNNLQFNTTKTEISLLGSFHLVNSLSHLTSIHLGDESVTVSPSLKILGVSLDNKLTFSSHITSVIKSCNYHLRAIRHIRPFLTIEHSGMLMRCLLLSRIDYCNSIFYNITNHQMSRLQRLMNRAARLALNIDYSPYKHHQPSISHLVKLHWLPISYRIHFKIALLTYKTLATSSPAYLHNLLSQRITTKQLRSSASLLLQQKKTVNNISQRAFRHSAPAIWNSLPPVIRASDNLNIFKSRLKTHYFKLF
;
A
#
# COMPACT_ATOMS: atom_id res chain seq x y z
N ILE A 1 -5.92 3.68 4.09
CA ILE A 1 -5.14 4.04 5.30
C ILE A 1 -4.40 5.37 5.09
N MET A 2 -3.37 5.43 4.22
CA MET A 2 -2.52 6.64 4.11
C MET A 2 -3.29 7.92 3.77
N ASP A 3 -4.34 7.85 2.95
CA ASP A 3 -5.19 9.01 2.70
C ASP A 3 -5.89 9.51 3.98
N SER A 4 -6.38 8.57 4.81
CA SER A 4 -7.01 8.91 6.09
C SER A 4 -5.99 9.50 7.07
N VAL A 5 -4.79 8.90 7.20
CA VAL A 5 -3.71 9.41 8.07
C VAL A 5 -3.31 10.83 7.68
N PHE A 6 -3.07 11.09 6.40
CA PHE A 6 -2.70 12.42 5.93
C PHE A 6 -3.86 13.44 6.07
N ASN A 7 -5.11 12.98 5.90
CA ASN A 7 -6.28 13.84 6.09
C ASN A 7 -6.52 14.17 7.58
N SER A 8 -6.27 13.23 8.50
CA SER A 8 -6.31 13.51 9.94
C SER A 8 -5.32 14.61 10.32
N CYS A 9 -4.12 14.61 9.73
CA CYS A 9 -3.17 15.71 9.90
C CYS A 9 -3.72 17.07 9.41
N ASN A 10 -4.60 17.07 8.39
CA ASN A 10 -5.27 18.29 7.93
C ASN A 10 -6.26 18.83 8.96
N SER A 11 -6.88 17.95 9.71
CA SER A 11 -7.80 18.26 10.82
C SER A 11 -7.07 18.46 12.17
N LYS A 12 -5.73 18.59 12.16
CA LYS A 12 -4.89 18.71 13.36
C LYS A 12 -5.06 17.53 14.33
N GLN A 13 -5.23 16.33 13.79
CA GLN A 13 -5.36 15.09 14.54
C GLN A 13 -4.21 14.15 14.17
N ALA A 14 -3.73 13.35 15.13
CA ALA A 14 -2.91 12.18 14.85
C ALA A 14 -3.82 10.98 14.52
N THR A 15 -3.23 9.90 14.03
CA THR A 15 -3.93 8.63 13.78
C THR A 15 -3.26 7.53 14.58
N LEU A 16 -4.03 6.85 15.41
CA LEU A 16 -3.63 5.62 16.05
C LEU A 16 -3.94 4.47 15.10
N ILE A 17 -2.94 3.62 14.82
CA ILE A 17 -3.10 2.45 13.95
C ILE A 17 -2.73 1.21 14.75
N ALA A 18 -3.57 0.18 14.70
CA ALA A 18 -3.28 -1.14 15.21
C ALA A 18 -3.27 -2.13 14.06
N GLY A 19 -2.15 -2.83 13.87
CA GLY A 19 -2.02 -3.97 12.97
C GLY A 19 -2.28 -5.25 13.76
N LEU A 20 -3.34 -5.96 13.43
CA LEU A 20 -3.73 -7.21 14.07
C LEU A 20 -3.14 -8.38 13.28
N ASP A 21 -2.54 -9.35 13.98
CA ASP A 21 -1.99 -10.57 13.38
C ASP A 21 -2.84 -11.78 13.78
N LEU A 22 -2.99 -12.70 12.84
CA LEU A 22 -3.67 -13.98 13.06
C LEU A 22 -2.69 -15.13 12.99
N SER A 23 -2.82 -16.09 13.89
CA SER A 23 -2.04 -17.33 13.87
C SER A 23 -2.66 -18.32 12.90
N ALA A 24 -1.87 -18.85 11.95
CA ALA A 24 -2.26 -19.92 11.03
C ALA A 24 -3.61 -19.69 10.29
N ALA A 25 -3.90 -18.44 9.93
CA ALA A 25 -5.19 -17.96 9.45
C ALA A 25 -5.82 -18.81 8.32
N PHE A 26 -5.00 -19.27 7.36
CA PHE A 26 -5.48 -20.11 6.25
C PHE A 26 -5.72 -21.57 6.64
N ASP A 27 -5.07 -22.04 7.68
CA ASP A 27 -5.09 -23.46 8.08
C ASP A 27 -6.23 -23.76 9.08
N THR A 28 -6.85 -22.74 9.66
CA THR A 28 -7.87 -22.86 10.71
C THR A 28 -9.29 -22.57 10.24
N ILE A 29 -9.49 -22.26 8.95
CA ILE A 29 -10.81 -21.97 8.38
C ILE A 29 -11.73 -23.17 8.53
N ASP A 30 -12.85 -23.00 9.21
CA ASP A 30 -13.90 -24.03 9.29
C ASP A 30 -14.70 -24.10 7.98
N HIS A 31 -14.77 -25.28 7.38
CA HIS A 31 -15.46 -25.47 6.10
C HIS A 31 -16.96 -25.26 6.20
N GLY A 32 -17.59 -25.65 7.32
CA GLY A 32 -19.03 -25.48 7.56
C GLY A 32 -19.41 -24.01 7.65
N ILE A 33 -18.68 -23.24 8.47
CA ILE A 33 -18.87 -21.79 8.62
C ILE A 33 -18.64 -21.10 7.27
N LEU A 34 -17.57 -21.46 6.54
CA LEU A 34 -17.27 -20.88 5.24
C LEU A 34 -18.38 -21.12 4.22
N LEU A 35 -18.87 -22.36 4.08
CA LEU A 35 -19.91 -22.73 3.12
C LEU A 35 -21.26 -22.07 3.45
N SER A 36 -21.63 -22.02 4.75
CA SER A 36 -22.82 -21.28 5.19
C SER A 36 -22.71 -19.80 4.81
N ARG A 37 -21.56 -19.16 5.08
CA ARG A 37 -21.33 -17.76 4.77
C ARG A 37 -21.38 -17.47 3.27
N ILE A 38 -20.77 -18.33 2.45
CA ILE A 38 -20.82 -18.25 0.98
C ILE A 38 -22.28 -18.29 0.50
N LYS A 39 -23.09 -19.16 1.08
CA LYS A 39 -24.50 -19.28 0.74
C LYS A 39 -25.32 -18.08 1.24
N ASP A 40 -25.23 -17.78 2.54
CA ASP A 40 -26.18 -16.89 3.20
C ASP A 40 -25.83 -15.41 3.00
N GLU A 41 -24.53 -15.05 2.95
CA GLU A 41 -24.08 -13.66 2.80
C GLU A 41 -23.77 -13.30 1.33
N PHE A 42 -23.28 -14.26 0.54
CA PHE A 42 -22.89 -14.00 -0.86
C PHE A 42 -23.88 -14.57 -1.89
N GLY A 43 -24.93 -15.26 -1.45
CA GLY A 43 -25.98 -15.77 -2.33
C GLY A 43 -25.55 -16.85 -3.32
N VAL A 44 -24.42 -17.55 -3.05
CA VAL A 44 -23.94 -18.64 -3.90
C VAL A 44 -24.66 -19.92 -3.54
N ASP A 45 -25.40 -20.50 -4.49
CA ASP A 45 -26.19 -21.72 -4.28
C ASP A 45 -26.09 -22.70 -5.46
N GLY A 46 -26.80 -23.82 -5.38
CA GLY A 46 -26.92 -24.81 -6.45
C GLY A 46 -25.59 -25.47 -6.83
N ALA A 47 -25.31 -25.59 -8.12
CA ALA A 47 -24.13 -26.26 -8.65
C ALA A 47 -22.81 -25.58 -8.22
N ALA A 48 -22.80 -24.25 -8.04
CA ALA A 48 -21.63 -23.53 -7.62
C ALA A 48 -21.28 -23.86 -6.16
N LEU A 49 -22.25 -23.86 -5.27
CA LEU A 49 -22.05 -24.25 -3.87
C LEU A 49 -21.65 -25.73 -3.75
N ALA A 50 -22.28 -26.62 -4.52
CA ALA A 50 -21.94 -28.04 -4.55
C ALA A 50 -20.47 -28.25 -5.00
N TRP A 51 -20.04 -27.51 -5.99
CA TRP A 51 -18.64 -27.55 -6.45
C TRP A 51 -17.64 -27.04 -5.35
N LEU A 52 -17.94 -25.93 -4.67
CA LEU A 52 -17.12 -25.43 -3.57
C LEU A 52 -17.08 -26.43 -2.40
N THR A 53 -18.20 -27.06 -2.10
CA THR A 53 -18.27 -28.13 -1.09
C THR A 53 -17.35 -29.28 -1.45
N SER A 54 -17.44 -29.80 -2.70
CA SER A 54 -16.51 -30.82 -3.19
C SER A 54 -15.04 -30.39 -3.20
N TYR A 55 -14.78 -29.12 -3.45
CA TYR A 55 -13.41 -28.58 -3.40
C TYR A 55 -12.81 -28.61 -1.99
N LEU A 56 -13.61 -28.40 -0.94
CA LEU A 56 -13.16 -28.31 0.45
C LEU A 56 -13.21 -29.67 1.19
N THR A 57 -14.19 -30.51 0.90
CA THR A 57 -14.43 -31.77 1.64
C THR A 57 -13.67 -32.97 1.05
N GLY A 58 -13.47 -33.99 1.88
CA GLY A 58 -12.82 -35.24 1.47
C GLY A 58 -11.34 -35.10 1.13
N ARG A 59 -10.69 -34.03 1.54
CA ARG A 59 -9.25 -33.77 1.25
C ARG A 59 -8.35 -34.39 2.30
N SER A 60 -7.18 -34.81 1.84
CA SER A 60 -6.11 -35.28 2.73
C SER A 60 -4.77 -34.66 2.34
N GLN A 61 -3.85 -34.60 3.28
CA GLN A 61 -2.48 -34.18 3.04
C GLN A 61 -1.48 -35.20 3.56
N PHE A 62 -0.31 -35.23 2.96
CA PHE A 62 0.85 -36.00 3.40
C PHE A 62 2.13 -35.26 3.06
N VAL A 63 3.19 -35.54 3.80
CA VAL A 63 4.53 -34.99 3.54
C VAL A 63 5.33 -35.99 2.71
N LYS A 64 5.93 -35.53 1.60
CA LYS A 64 6.79 -36.34 0.74
C LYS A 64 8.21 -35.77 0.75
N LEU A 65 9.17 -36.63 1.10
CA LEU A 65 10.60 -36.30 1.07
C LEU A 65 11.35 -37.37 0.25
N GLY A 66 11.75 -37.03 -0.97
CA GLY A 66 12.35 -37.97 -1.90
C GLY A 66 11.39 -39.13 -2.23
N THR A 67 11.78 -40.37 -1.89
CA THR A 67 10.96 -41.60 -2.08
C THR A 67 10.05 -41.92 -0.89
N CYS A 68 10.27 -41.29 0.26
CA CYS A 68 9.50 -41.52 1.48
C CYS A 68 8.26 -40.60 1.55
N SER A 69 7.16 -41.14 2.04
CA SER A 69 5.92 -40.39 2.28
C SER A 69 5.39 -40.66 3.68
N SER A 70 4.86 -39.63 4.36
CA SER A 70 4.13 -39.81 5.62
C SER A 70 2.78 -40.50 5.37
N PRO A 71 2.09 -41.00 6.42
CA PRO A 71 0.68 -41.32 6.33
C PRO A 71 -0.14 -40.11 5.89
N ALA A 72 -1.22 -40.37 5.15
CA ALA A 72 -2.18 -39.33 4.78
C ALA A 72 -3.07 -38.97 5.98
N VAL A 73 -3.27 -37.66 6.23
CA VAL A 73 -4.13 -37.13 7.27
C VAL A 73 -5.28 -36.39 6.61
N GLN A 74 -6.52 -36.66 7.06
CA GLN A 74 -7.71 -35.98 6.54
C GLN A 74 -7.71 -34.52 6.99
N LEU A 75 -8.08 -33.63 6.06
CA LEU A 75 -8.24 -32.20 6.31
C LEU A 75 -9.73 -31.88 6.58
N THR A 76 -10.01 -31.40 7.78
CA THR A 76 -11.34 -30.95 8.21
C THR A 76 -11.46 -29.43 8.25
N HIS A 77 -10.32 -28.75 8.21
CA HIS A 77 -10.19 -27.30 8.29
C HIS A 77 -9.16 -26.80 7.29
N GLY A 78 -9.18 -25.49 7.04
CA GLY A 78 -8.19 -24.80 6.23
C GLY A 78 -8.49 -24.80 4.74
N VAL A 79 -7.84 -23.87 4.05
CA VAL A 79 -7.85 -23.77 2.59
C VAL A 79 -6.45 -23.99 2.05
N PRO A 80 -6.28 -24.64 0.89
CA PRO A 80 -4.95 -24.96 0.38
C PRO A 80 -4.12 -23.70 0.13
N GLN A 81 -3.01 -23.55 0.85
CA GLN A 81 -2.06 -22.46 0.64
C GLN A 81 -1.45 -22.55 -0.77
N GLY A 82 -1.35 -21.41 -1.46
CA GLY A 82 -0.89 -21.34 -2.85
C GLY A 82 -1.96 -21.69 -3.90
N SER A 83 -3.19 -22.05 -3.51
CA SER A 83 -4.31 -22.20 -4.44
C SER A 83 -4.83 -20.84 -4.92
N VAL A 84 -5.46 -20.83 -6.10
CA VAL A 84 -6.07 -19.61 -6.67
C VAL A 84 -7.24 -19.13 -5.81
N LEU A 85 -8.01 -20.05 -5.22
CA LEU A 85 -9.20 -19.73 -4.42
C LEU A 85 -8.88 -19.40 -2.95
N GLY A 86 -7.76 -19.85 -2.41
CA GLY A 86 -7.42 -19.65 -1.00
C GLY A 86 -7.60 -18.21 -0.51
N PRO A 87 -7.00 -17.21 -1.16
CA PRO A 87 -7.16 -15.79 -0.76
C PRO A 87 -8.60 -15.29 -0.83
N LEU A 88 -9.37 -15.72 -1.84
CA LEU A 88 -10.78 -15.36 -2.00
C LEU A 88 -11.62 -15.95 -0.88
N LEU A 89 -11.47 -17.26 -0.62
CA LEU A 89 -12.20 -17.97 0.43
C LEU A 89 -11.88 -17.41 1.82
N PHE A 90 -10.61 -17.07 2.07
CA PHE A 90 -10.23 -16.41 3.31
C PHE A 90 -10.88 -15.03 3.45
N THR A 91 -10.84 -14.20 2.40
CA THR A 91 -11.49 -12.88 2.41
C THR A 91 -12.99 -12.98 2.67
N THR A 92 -13.65 -13.97 2.04
CA THR A 92 -15.06 -14.28 2.29
C THR A 92 -15.28 -14.70 3.74
N TYR A 93 -14.38 -15.52 4.28
CA TYR A 93 -14.47 -15.99 5.67
C TYR A 93 -14.40 -14.86 6.71
N ILE A 94 -13.53 -13.88 6.52
CA ILE A 94 -13.36 -12.76 7.49
C ILE A 94 -14.27 -11.55 7.20
N SER A 95 -15.05 -11.57 6.12
CA SER A 95 -15.85 -10.39 5.68
C SER A 95 -16.73 -9.76 6.77
N PRO A 96 -17.39 -10.52 7.69
CA PRO A 96 -18.24 -9.92 8.71
C PRO A 96 -17.49 -9.05 9.72
N VAL A 97 -16.19 -9.26 9.90
CA VAL A 97 -15.35 -8.42 10.78
C VAL A 97 -15.40 -6.94 10.38
N SER A 98 -15.55 -6.66 9.08
CA SER A 98 -15.71 -5.29 8.57
C SER A 98 -16.91 -4.56 9.15
N HIS A 99 -18.05 -5.25 9.29
CA HIS A 99 -19.26 -4.70 9.90
C HIS A 99 -19.08 -4.46 11.40
N LEU A 100 -18.43 -5.39 12.07
CA LEU A 100 -18.11 -5.27 13.51
C LEU A 100 -17.21 -4.04 13.76
N ILE A 101 -16.16 -3.86 12.97
CA ILE A 101 -15.25 -2.70 13.12
C ILE A 101 -16.00 -1.40 12.85
N THR A 102 -16.84 -1.38 11.80
CA THR A 102 -17.60 -0.19 11.41
C THR A 102 -18.60 0.22 12.50
N SER A 103 -19.23 -0.74 13.20
CA SER A 103 -20.14 -0.45 14.31
C SER A 103 -19.46 0.27 15.49
N HIS A 104 -18.13 0.11 15.64
CA HIS A 104 -17.31 0.85 16.60
C HIS A 104 -16.79 2.19 16.06
N ASN A 105 -17.20 2.62 14.86
CA ASN A 105 -16.73 3.86 14.21
C ASN A 105 -15.21 3.91 13.97
N LEU A 106 -14.54 2.76 13.78
CA LEU A 106 -13.15 2.69 13.36
C LEU A 106 -13.04 2.54 11.84
N GLY A 107 -11.99 3.14 11.29
CA GLY A 107 -11.55 2.80 9.95
C GLY A 107 -10.75 1.50 9.96
N HIS A 108 -10.87 0.71 8.89
CA HIS A 108 -10.14 -0.55 8.78
C HIS A 108 -9.67 -0.80 7.34
N HIS A 109 -8.74 -1.74 7.23
CA HIS A 109 -8.28 -2.28 5.97
C HIS A 109 -7.87 -3.74 6.17
N HIS A 110 -8.35 -4.61 5.31
CA HIS A 110 -7.97 -6.03 5.28
C HIS A 110 -7.16 -6.32 4.01
N TYR A 111 -6.10 -7.08 4.16
CA TYR A 111 -5.35 -7.67 3.06
C TYR A 111 -4.94 -9.09 3.45
N ALA A 112 -5.71 -10.08 2.99
CA ALA A 112 -5.65 -11.44 3.51
C ALA A 112 -5.82 -11.43 5.04
N ASP A 113 -4.89 -12.03 5.76
CA ASP A 113 -4.82 -12.08 7.24
C ASP A 113 -4.38 -10.73 7.87
N ASP A 114 -3.70 -9.87 7.13
CA ASP A 114 -3.29 -8.55 7.61
C ASP A 114 -4.50 -7.64 7.82
N THR A 115 -4.89 -7.40 9.07
CA THR A 115 -5.98 -6.47 9.43
C THR A 115 -5.41 -5.24 10.11
N GLN A 116 -5.68 -4.05 9.58
CA GLN A 116 -5.31 -2.78 10.18
C GLN A 116 -6.55 -2.01 10.60
N LEU A 117 -6.58 -1.61 11.86
CA LEU A 117 -7.55 -0.67 12.43
C LEU A 117 -6.92 0.70 12.52
N PHE A 118 -7.69 1.76 12.30
CA PHE A 118 -7.19 3.12 12.48
C PHE A 118 -8.28 4.07 12.95
N ILE A 119 -7.90 4.99 13.84
CA ILE A 119 -8.79 6.00 14.41
C ILE A 119 -8.01 7.31 14.60
N SER A 120 -8.68 8.43 14.33
CA SER A 120 -8.11 9.75 14.59
C SER A 120 -8.13 10.06 16.09
N ILE A 121 -7.06 10.67 16.59
CA ILE A 121 -6.86 10.94 18.03
C ILE A 121 -6.35 12.37 18.25
N THR A 122 -6.85 12.98 19.31
CA THR A 122 -6.38 14.28 19.80
C THR A 122 -5.99 14.18 21.29
N PRO A 123 -5.12 15.08 21.79
CA PRO A 123 -4.77 15.10 23.22
C PRO A 123 -5.94 15.24 24.19
N LYS A 124 -7.04 15.86 23.72
CA LYS A 124 -8.25 16.02 24.55
C LYS A 124 -9.11 14.76 24.62
N GLN A 125 -9.10 13.95 23.57
CA GLN A 125 -10.00 12.80 23.40
C GLN A 125 -9.27 11.45 23.53
N TYR A 126 -7.94 11.48 23.89
CA TYR A 126 -7.17 10.25 23.87
C TYR A 126 -7.73 9.13 24.75
N PRO A 127 -8.27 9.38 25.97
CA PRO A 127 -8.77 8.29 26.80
C PRO A 127 -9.98 7.58 26.18
N SER A 128 -10.96 8.34 25.67
CA SER A 128 -12.15 7.77 25.03
C SER A 128 -11.79 7.07 23.69
N THR A 129 -10.82 7.61 22.94
CA THR A 129 -10.35 6.99 21.70
C THR A 129 -9.68 5.65 21.95
N ILE A 130 -8.83 5.55 23.01
CA ILE A 130 -8.21 4.30 23.41
C ILE A 130 -9.28 3.29 23.84
N GLN A 131 -10.24 3.70 24.65
CA GLN A 131 -11.34 2.84 25.08
C GLN A 131 -12.13 2.29 23.89
N THR A 132 -12.43 3.12 22.90
CA THR A 132 -13.12 2.69 21.66
C THR A 132 -12.28 1.67 20.89
N LEU A 133 -10.97 1.91 20.73
CA LEU A 133 -10.08 0.97 20.06
C LEU A 133 -10.01 -0.36 20.80
N THR A 134 -9.81 -0.34 22.12
CA THR A 134 -9.73 -1.54 22.96
C THR A 134 -11.02 -2.34 22.92
N SER A 135 -12.18 -1.67 23.06
CA SER A 135 -13.49 -2.33 22.97
C SER A 135 -13.70 -3.02 21.61
N CYS A 136 -13.27 -2.37 20.50
CA CYS A 136 -13.34 -2.95 19.19
C CYS A 136 -12.43 -4.18 19.04
N ILE A 137 -11.18 -4.11 19.53
CA ILE A 137 -10.23 -5.23 19.48
C ILE A 137 -10.76 -6.43 20.28
N ASN A 138 -11.29 -6.21 21.47
CA ASN A 138 -11.89 -7.28 22.29
C ASN A 138 -13.10 -7.94 21.59
N ALA A 139 -13.93 -7.13 20.92
CA ALA A 139 -15.04 -7.66 20.14
C ALA A 139 -14.57 -8.48 18.92
N ILE A 140 -13.50 -8.03 18.25
CA ILE A 140 -12.86 -8.77 17.14
C ILE A 140 -12.26 -10.08 17.66
N GLU A 141 -11.56 -10.07 18.77
CA GLU A 141 -10.98 -11.27 19.40
C GLU A 141 -12.06 -12.30 19.71
N THR A 142 -13.15 -11.88 20.34
CA THR A 142 -14.31 -12.74 20.61
C THR A 142 -14.88 -13.32 19.32
N TRP A 143 -15.02 -12.51 18.28
CA TRP A 143 -15.49 -12.95 16.97
C TRP A 143 -14.54 -13.98 16.34
N PHE A 144 -13.22 -13.74 16.42
CA PHE A 144 -12.21 -14.68 15.92
C PHE A 144 -12.30 -16.03 16.63
N LEU A 145 -12.40 -16.05 17.95
CA LEU A 145 -12.56 -17.28 18.74
C LEU A 145 -13.81 -18.05 18.30
N CYS A 146 -14.95 -17.36 18.12
CA CYS A 146 -16.19 -17.98 17.63
C CYS A 146 -16.10 -18.53 16.19
N ASN A 147 -15.08 -18.10 15.44
CA ASN A 147 -14.86 -18.52 14.05
C ASN A 147 -13.56 -19.31 13.88
N ASN A 148 -13.09 -20.01 14.90
CA ASN A 148 -11.90 -20.85 14.87
C ASN A 148 -10.62 -20.15 14.41
N LEU A 149 -10.55 -18.81 14.56
CA LEU A 149 -9.38 -18.01 14.29
C LEU A 149 -8.70 -17.62 15.59
N GLN A 150 -7.38 -17.66 15.62
CA GLN A 150 -6.61 -17.30 16.81
C GLN A 150 -5.93 -15.94 16.63
N PHE A 151 -6.31 -15.00 17.48
CA PHE A 151 -5.66 -13.69 17.57
C PHE A 151 -4.27 -13.80 18.22
N ASN A 152 -3.30 -13.09 17.67
CA ASN A 152 -1.92 -13.07 18.18
C ASN A 152 -1.57 -11.68 18.71
N THR A 153 -1.81 -11.47 20.02
CA THR A 153 -1.51 -10.20 20.68
C THR A 153 -0.02 -9.88 20.67
N THR A 154 0.86 -10.87 20.76
CA THR A 154 2.32 -10.66 20.81
C THR A 154 2.89 -10.13 19.50
N LYS A 155 2.20 -10.35 18.38
CA LYS A 155 2.55 -9.81 17.06
C LYS A 155 1.73 -8.58 16.68
N THR A 156 0.77 -8.20 17.51
CA THR A 156 -0.01 -6.98 17.28
C THR A 156 0.87 -5.77 17.47
N GLU A 157 0.91 -4.92 16.45
CA GLU A 157 1.71 -3.70 16.44
C GLU A 157 0.78 -2.48 16.53
N ILE A 158 1.07 -1.56 17.45
CA ILE A 158 0.35 -0.28 17.55
C ILE A 158 1.32 0.86 17.31
N SER A 159 0.90 1.85 16.52
CA SER A 159 1.71 3.05 16.25
C SER A 159 0.84 4.30 16.15
N LEU A 160 1.40 5.42 16.60
CA LEU A 160 0.78 6.74 16.51
C LEU A 160 1.44 7.51 15.38
N LEU A 161 0.68 7.81 14.32
CA LEU A 161 1.16 8.51 13.13
C LEU A 161 0.61 9.94 13.06
N GLY A 162 1.47 10.90 12.69
CA GLY A 162 1.02 12.28 12.53
C GLY A 162 2.14 13.27 12.26
N SER A 163 1.84 14.57 12.34
CA SER A 163 2.87 15.59 12.33
C SER A 163 3.71 15.54 13.61
N PHE A 164 4.94 16.05 13.54
CA PHE A 164 5.86 16.09 14.69
C PHE A 164 5.21 16.64 15.97
N HIS A 165 4.48 17.75 15.87
CA HIS A 165 3.80 18.36 17.02
C HIS A 165 2.69 17.49 17.60
N LEU A 166 1.90 16.83 16.74
CA LEU A 166 0.80 15.97 17.17
C LEU A 166 1.33 14.72 17.87
N VAL A 167 2.35 14.08 17.32
CA VAL A 167 2.97 12.91 17.95
C VAL A 167 3.59 13.27 19.29
N ASN A 168 4.30 14.40 19.37
CA ASN A 168 4.92 14.83 20.63
C ASN A 168 3.89 15.21 21.70
N SER A 169 2.74 15.77 21.33
CA SER A 169 1.67 16.10 22.30
C SER A 169 1.01 14.86 22.92
N LEU A 170 1.19 13.70 22.30
CA LEU A 170 0.71 12.40 22.77
C LEU A 170 1.85 11.46 23.19
N SER A 171 3.04 11.99 23.48
CA SER A 171 4.24 11.20 23.81
C SER A 171 4.11 10.40 25.12
N HIS A 172 3.15 10.77 26.00
CA HIS A 172 2.81 10.01 27.20
C HIS A 172 2.09 8.69 26.90
N LEU A 173 1.55 8.50 25.69
CA LEU A 173 0.93 7.26 25.25
C LEU A 173 2.03 6.27 24.83
N THR A 174 2.55 5.51 25.78
CA THR A 174 3.64 4.55 25.56
C THR A 174 3.16 3.13 25.35
N SER A 175 2.00 2.78 25.88
CA SER A 175 1.40 1.44 25.77
C SER A 175 -0.13 1.50 25.81
N ILE A 176 -0.76 0.46 25.29
CA ILE A 176 -2.21 0.25 25.33
C ILE A 176 -2.47 -1.16 25.87
N HIS A 177 -3.37 -1.28 26.85
CA HIS A 177 -3.78 -2.56 27.39
C HIS A 177 -4.84 -3.20 26.50
N LEU A 178 -4.59 -4.43 26.08
CA LEU A 178 -5.50 -5.29 25.33
C LEU A 178 -5.74 -6.55 26.17
N GLY A 179 -6.90 -6.63 26.84
CA GLY A 179 -7.12 -7.66 27.86
C GLY A 179 -6.06 -7.59 28.96
N ASP A 180 -5.41 -8.71 29.21
CA ASP A 180 -4.34 -8.84 30.24
C ASP A 180 -2.96 -8.44 29.72
N GLU A 181 -2.81 -8.21 28.41
CA GLU A 181 -1.53 -7.86 27.80
C GLU A 181 -1.38 -6.35 27.56
N SER A 182 -0.13 -5.88 27.59
CA SER A 182 0.21 -4.48 27.31
C SER A 182 1.02 -4.40 26.04
N VAL A 183 0.45 -3.79 24.99
CA VAL A 183 1.10 -3.58 23.70
C VAL A 183 1.76 -2.21 23.68
N THR A 184 3.07 -2.16 23.46
CA THR A 184 3.84 -0.91 23.37
C THR A 184 3.53 -0.16 22.08
N VAL A 185 3.35 1.17 22.18
CA VAL A 185 3.19 2.04 21.01
C VAL A 185 4.54 2.22 20.33
N SER A 186 4.70 1.56 19.18
CA SER A 186 5.93 1.55 18.41
C SER A 186 6.17 2.87 17.66
N PRO A 187 7.42 3.32 17.54
CA PRO A 187 7.77 4.52 16.76
C PRO A 187 7.63 4.29 15.24
N SER A 188 7.44 3.06 14.80
CA SER A 188 7.23 2.71 13.41
C SER A 188 6.37 1.46 13.28
N LEU A 189 5.65 1.35 12.18
CA LEU A 189 4.78 0.24 11.83
C LEU A 189 5.08 -0.20 10.40
N LYS A 190 5.03 -1.51 10.12
CA LYS A 190 5.21 -2.03 8.77
C LYS A 190 3.88 -2.52 8.21
N ILE A 191 3.43 -1.90 7.11
CA ILE A 191 2.19 -2.29 6.40
C ILE A 191 2.54 -2.70 4.98
N LEU A 192 2.23 -3.93 4.60
CA LEU A 192 2.44 -4.47 3.24
C LEU A 192 3.85 -4.16 2.70
N GLY A 193 4.88 -4.35 3.53
CA GLY A 193 6.27 -4.12 3.14
C GLY A 193 6.75 -2.67 3.22
N VAL A 194 5.87 -1.70 3.52
CA VAL A 194 6.23 -0.29 3.71
C VAL A 194 6.38 0.03 5.19
N SER A 195 7.54 0.51 5.62
CA SER A 195 7.77 0.99 6.99
C SER A 195 7.32 2.45 7.11
N LEU A 196 6.35 2.68 7.97
CA LEU A 196 5.81 4.00 8.31
C LEU A 196 6.42 4.43 9.64
N ASP A 197 7.17 5.51 9.65
CA ASP A 197 7.62 6.12 10.91
C ASP A 197 6.54 7.07 11.45
N ASN A 198 6.50 7.25 12.77
CA ASN A 198 5.48 8.01 13.47
C ASN A 198 5.34 9.48 13.00
N LYS A 199 6.40 10.05 12.41
CA LYS A 199 6.43 11.42 11.87
C LYS A 199 6.23 11.48 10.36
N LEU A 200 5.96 10.34 9.71
CA LEU A 200 5.69 10.23 8.28
C LEU A 200 6.81 10.78 7.39
N THR A 201 8.06 10.64 7.85
CA THR A 201 9.24 11.08 7.09
C THR A 201 9.69 10.08 6.04
N PHE A 202 9.31 8.79 6.19
CA PHE A 202 9.74 7.64 5.41
C PHE A 202 11.25 7.42 5.38
N SER A 203 12.00 8.00 6.33
CA SER A 203 13.46 7.97 6.33
C SER A 203 14.01 6.54 6.45
N SER A 204 13.47 5.73 7.38
CA SER A 204 13.87 4.34 7.59
C SER A 204 13.52 3.47 6.38
N HIS A 205 12.32 3.63 5.82
CA HIS A 205 11.89 2.90 4.63
C HIS A 205 12.78 3.20 3.42
N ILE A 206 13.01 4.48 3.12
CA ILE A 206 13.87 4.91 2.00
C ILE A 206 15.31 4.40 2.21
N THR A 207 15.81 4.40 3.44
CA THR A 207 17.13 3.83 3.78
C THR A 207 17.19 2.34 3.47
N SER A 208 16.15 1.58 3.84
CA SER A 208 16.05 0.15 3.56
C SER A 208 15.99 -0.14 2.05
N VAL A 209 15.18 0.62 1.29
CA VAL A 209 15.11 0.52 -0.18
C VAL A 209 16.47 0.80 -0.80
N ILE A 210 17.16 1.86 -0.37
CA ILE A 210 18.50 2.22 -0.87
C ILE A 210 19.52 1.12 -0.54
N LYS A 211 19.47 0.54 0.67
CA LYS A 211 20.36 -0.56 1.08
C LYS A 211 20.16 -1.77 0.18
N SER A 212 18.93 -2.19 -0.05
CA SER A 212 18.58 -3.30 -0.94
C SER A 212 19.02 -3.04 -2.38
N CYS A 213 18.74 -1.85 -2.91
CA CYS A 213 19.15 -1.49 -4.27
C CYS A 213 20.69 -1.44 -4.42
N ASN A 214 21.43 -0.96 -3.41
CA ASN A 214 22.88 -0.95 -3.43
C ASN A 214 23.49 -2.35 -3.43
N TYR A 215 22.85 -3.32 -2.78
CA TYR A 215 23.26 -4.74 -2.86
C TYR A 215 23.19 -5.22 -4.32
N HIS A 216 22.06 -5.03 -4.99
CA HIS A 216 21.91 -5.41 -6.40
C HIS A 216 22.82 -4.63 -7.34
N LEU A 217 23.03 -3.33 -7.09
CA LEU A 217 23.99 -2.54 -7.88
C LEU A 217 25.41 -3.11 -7.81
N ARG A 218 25.83 -3.58 -6.64
CA ARG A 218 27.15 -4.25 -6.51
C ARG A 218 27.20 -5.54 -7.32
N ALA A 219 26.17 -6.38 -7.19
CA ALA A 219 26.12 -7.64 -7.94
C ALA A 219 26.14 -7.39 -9.48
N ILE A 220 25.32 -6.45 -9.95
CA ILE A 220 25.29 -6.12 -11.39
C ILE A 220 26.64 -5.53 -11.85
N ARG A 221 27.34 -4.78 -11.02
CA ARG A 221 28.65 -4.21 -11.37
C ARG A 221 29.67 -5.31 -11.70
N HIS A 222 29.68 -6.42 -10.98
CA HIS A 222 30.61 -7.54 -11.25
C HIS A 222 30.36 -8.18 -12.63
N ILE A 223 29.12 -8.30 -13.02
CA ILE A 223 28.75 -8.91 -14.33
C ILE A 223 28.61 -7.89 -15.46
N ARG A 224 28.73 -6.57 -15.17
CA ARG A 224 28.51 -5.49 -16.13
C ARG A 224 29.36 -5.61 -17.40
N PRO A 225 30.65 -6.02 -17.35
CA PRO A 225 31.46 -6.18 -18.56
C PRO A 225 30.92 -7.22 -19.56
N PHE A 226 30.11 -8.17 -19.10
CA PHE A 226 29.51 -9.24 -19.91
C PHE A 226 28.09 -8.89 -20.40
N LEU A 227 27.56 -7.70 -20.08
CA LEU A 227 26.20 -7.32 -20.40
C LEU A 227 26.17 -6.22 -21.49
N THR A 228 25.22 -6.34 -22.40
CA THR A 228 24.84 -5.21 -23.26
C THR A 228 24.16 -4.10 -22.44
N ILE A 229 24.05 -2.90 -23.00
CA ILE A 229 23.31 -1.79 -22.36
C ILE A 229 21.84 -2.19 -22.13
N GLU A 230 21.24 -2.90 -23.08
CA GLU A 230 19.86 -3.36 -23.00
C GLU A 230 19.64 -4.35 -21.86
N HIS A 231 20.47 -5.41 -21.76
CA HIS A 231 20.40 -6.41 -20.69
C HIS A 231 20.68 -5.79 -19.31
N SER A 232 21.67 -4.90 -19.24
CA SER A 232 21.95 -4.16 -18.01
C SER A 232 20.74 -3.28 -17.60
N GLY A 233 20.15 -2.56 -18.55
CA GLY A 233 18.95 -1.78 -18.32
C GLY A 233 17.75 -2.62 -17.87
N MET A 234 17.61 -3.84 -18.41
CA MET A 234 16.57 -4.80 -17.98
C MET A 234 16.77 -5.23 -16.53
N LEU A 235 17.99 -5.65 -16.16
CA LEU A 235 18.33 -6.02 -14.78
C LEU A 235 18.06 -4.87 -13.80
N MET A 236 18.43 -3.64 -14.17
CA MET A 236 18.14 -2.47 -13.34
C MET A 236 16.64 -2.24 -13.16
N ARG A 237 15.84 -2.41 -14.21
CA ARG A 237 14.37 -2.31 -14.10
C ARG A 237 13.79 -3.36 -13.16
N CYS A 238 14.21 -4.60 -13.31
CA CYS A 238 13.68 -5.72 -12.51
C CYS A 238 14.12 -5.66 -11.04
N LEU A 239 15.38 -5.33 -10.76
CA LEU A 239 15.96 -5.45 -9.42
C LEU A 239 15.98 -4.15 -8.62
N LEU A 240 16.04 -2.98 -9.28
CA LEU A 240 16.11 -1.68 -8.62
C LEU A 240 14.84 -0.87 -8.79
N LEU A 241 14.42 -0.61 -10.06
CA LEU A 241 13.30 0.29 -10.30
C LEU A 241 11.99 -0.29 -9.77
N SER A 242 11.81 -1.62 -9.79
CA SER A 242 10.68 -2.28 -9.16
C SER A 242 10.54 -1.96 -7.67
N ARG A 243 11.66 -1.89 -6.94
CA ARG A 243 11.69 -1.53 -5.51
C ARG A 243 11.45 -0.05 -5.28
N ILE A 244 12.02 0.81 -6.13
CA ILE A 244 11.82 2.26 -6.05
C ILE A 244 10.38 2.64 -6.39
N ASP A 245 9.73 1.91 -7.30
CA ASP A 245 8.36 2.17 -7.74
C ASP A 245 7.30 1.53 -6.87
N TYR A 246 7.69 0.61 -5.99
CA TYR A 246 6.75 0.00 -5.06
C TYR A 246 6.17 1.05 -4.12
N CYS A 247 4.86 1.22 -4.13
CA CYS A 247 4.12 2.21 -3.32
C CYS A 247 4.63 3.65 -3.40
N ASN A 248 5.38 4.04 -4.44
CA ASN A 248 6.04 5.35 -4.52
C ASN A 248 5.07 6.55 -4.53
N SER A 249 3.79 6.35 -4.80
CA SER A 249 2.76 7.40 -4.71
C SER A 249 2.65 8.04 -3.31
N ILE A 250 2.97 7.29 -2.25
CA ILE A 250 2.96 7.81 -0.88
C ILE A 250 4.12 8.79 -0.60
N PHE A 251 5.13 8.83 -1.49
CA PHE A 251 6.26 9.74 -1.40
C PHE A 251 5.99 11.10 -2.09
N TYR A 252 4.76 11.34 -2.52
CA TYR A 252 4.41 12.67 -3.02
C TYR A 252 4.72 13.73 -1.97
N ASN A 253 5.41 14.80 -2.37
CA ASN A 253 5.78 15.91 -1.50
C ASN A 253 6.57 15.51 -0.23
N ILE A 254 7.42 14.48 -0.29
CA ILE A 254 8.42 14.20 0.76
C ILE A 254 9.51 15.28 0.75
N THR A 255 10.32 15.30 1.81
CA THR A 255 11.40 16.28 1.91
C THR A 255 12.39 16.19 0.75
N ASN A 256 12.94 17.33 0.32
CA ASN A 256 13.94 17.39 -0.75
C ASN A 256 15.17 16.52 -0.46
N HIS A 257 15.54 16.36 0.81
CA HIS A 257 16.63 15.48 1.22
C HIS A 257 16.33 14.02 0.82
N GLN A 258 15.15 13.51 1.14
CA GLN A 258 14.76 12.12 0.81
C GLN A 258 14.60 11.93 -0.71
N MET A 259 14.01 12.90 -1.40
CA MET A 259 13.89 12.90 -2.85
C MET A 259 15.27 12.83 -3.52
N SER A 260 16.23 13.63 -3.04
CA SER A 260 17.60 13.65 -3.56
C SER A 260 18.35 12.35 -3.28
N ARG A 261 18.08 11.68 -2.17
CA ARG A 261 18.67 10.35 -1.87
C ARG A 261 18.23 9.30 -2.91
N LEU A 262 16.94 9.22 -3.21
CA LEU A 262 16.40 8.32 -4.24
C LEU A 262 16.91 8.68 -5.63
N GLN A 263 16.95 9.98 -5.96
CA GLN A 263 17.44 10.43 -7.27
C GLN A 263 18.92 10.11 -7.47
N ARG A 264 19.77 10.28 -6.45
CA ARG A 264 21.17 9.88 -6.51
C ARG A 264 21.37 8.38 -6.73
N LEU A 265 20.54 7.54 -6.09
CA LEU A 265 20.55 6.10 -6.32
C LEU A 265 20.22 5.79 -7.79
N MET A 266 19.17 6.41 -8.32
CA MET A 266 18.73 6.23 -9.70
C MET A 266 19.79 6.69 -10.72
N ASN A 267 20.45 7.82 -10.47
CA ASN A 267 21.54 8.32 -11.30
C ASN A 267 22.74 7.38 -11.31
N ARG A 268 23.05 6.74 -10.17
CA ARG A 268 24.10 5.70 -10.09
C ARG A 268 23.72 4.46 -10.90
N ALA A 269 22.45 4.03 -10.82
CA ALA A 269 21.94 2.92 -11.61
C ALA A 269 22.03 3.22 -13.12
N ALA A 270 21.65 4.42 -13.53
CA ALA A 270 21.72 4.83 -14.93
C ALA A 270 23.15 4.86 -15.49
N ARG A 271 24.11 5.40 -14.73
CA ARG A 271 25.53 5.38 -15.13
C ARG A 271 26.04 3.94 -15.29
N LEU A 272 25.75 3.07 -14.31
CA LEU A 272 26.16 1.67 -14.38
C LEU A 272 25.50 0.95 -15.58
N ALA A 273 24.22 1.20 -15.85
CA ALA A 273 23.54 0.63 -17.01
C ALA A 273 24.16 1.04 -18.34
N LEU A 274 24.61 2.29 -18.46
CA LEU A 274 25.27 2.84 -19.66
C LEU A 274 26.78 2.54 -19.72
N ASN A 275 27.35 1.88 -18.74
CA ASN A 275 28.80 1.63 -18.61
C ASN A 275 29.62 2.92 -18.61
N ILE A 276 29.16 3.93 -17.89
CA ILE A 276 29.84 5.22 -17.78
C ILE A 276 30.66 5.23 -16.49
N ASP A 277 31.98 5.35 -16.61
CA ASP A 277 32.88 5.43 -15.49
C ASP A 277 32.71 6.75 -14.72
N TYR A 278 32.82 6.66 -13.41
CA TYR A 278 32.88 7.82 -12.54
C TYR A 278 34.31 8.39 -12.59
N SER A 279 34.49 9.49 -13.31
CA SER A 279 35.73 10.27 -13.24
C SER A 279 35.41 11.63 -12.58
N PRO A 280 36.02 11.97 -11.44
CA PRO A 280 35.83 13.27 -10.81
C PRO A 280 36.39 14.42 -11.67
N TYR A 281 37.26 14.15 -12.63
CA TYR A 281 37.94 15.12 -13.47
C TYR A 281 37.34 15.31 -14.87
N LYS A 282 36.38 14.49 -15.29
CA LYS A 282 35.70 14.67 -16.60
C LYS A 282 34.48 15.55 -16.42
N HIS A 283 34.27 16.49 -17.34
CA HIS A 283 33.05 17.30 -17.42
C HIS A 283 31.83 16.39 -17.36
N HIS A 284 31.11 16.46 -16.25
CA HIS A 284 29.94 15.59 -16.03
C HIS A 284 28.81 16.01 -16.98
N GLN A 285 28.45 15.13 -17.90
CA GLN A 285 27.16 15.27 -18.54
C GLN A 285 26.05 15.29 -17.47
N PRO A 286 25.05 16.16 -17.61
CA PRO A 286 23.94 16.20 -16.64
C PRO A 286 23.36 14.79 -16.47
N SER A 287 23.13 14.37 -15.24
CA SER A 287 22.57 13.02 -14.94
C SER A 287 21.25 12.77 -15.65
N ILE A 288 20.55 13.82 -16.03
CA ILE A 288 19.30 13.77 -16.81
C ILE A 288 19.53 13.15 -18.18
N SER A 289 20.62 13.46 -18.89
CA SER A 289 20.90 12.89 -20.21
C SER A 289 21.02 11.36 -20.20
N HIS A 290 21.53 10.79 -19.09
CA HIS A 290 21.62 9.34 -18.90
C HIS A 290 20.23 8.71 -18.73
N LEU A 291 19.33 9.39 -18.00
CA LEU A 291 17.95 8.94 -17.80
C LEU A 291 17.17 8.96 -19.12
N VAL A 292 17.34 10.02 -19.91
CA VAL A 292 16.72 10.15 -21.25
C VAL A 292 17.16 9.02 -22.16
N LYS A 293 18.47 8.70 -22.23
CA LYS A 293 19.00 7.57 -23.04
C LYS A 293 18.39 6.23 -22.68
N LEU A 294 18.07 6.01 -21.38
CA LEU A 294 17.48 4.78 -20.87
C LEU A 294 15.94 4.81 -20.88
N HIS A 295 15.33 5.90 -21.30
CA HIS A 295 13.89 6.15 -21.18
C HIS A 295 13.37 6.01 -19.75
N TRP A 296 14.13 6.49 -18.74
CA TRP A 296 13.76 6.48 -17.33
C TRP A 296 13.34 7.87 -16.87
N LEU A 297 12.14 7.97 -16.31
CA LEU A 297 11.67 9.20 -15.67
C LEU A 297 12.43 9.44 -14.36
N PRO A 298 12.81 10.70 -14.02
CA PRO A 298 13.27 11.08 -12.69
C PRO A 298 12.28 10.69 -11.58
N ILE A 299 12.77 10.55 -10.34
CA ILE A 299 11.96 10.08 -9.20
C ILE A 299 10.67 10.89 -9.02
N SER A 300 10.75 12.21 -9.08
CA SER A 300 9.58 13.08 -8.94
C SER A 300 8.50 12.76 -9.99
N TYR A 301 8.90 12.65 -11.26
CA TYR A 301 7.96 12.32 -12.34
C TYR A 301 7.47 10.87 -12.30
N ARG A 302 8.23 9.94 -11.71
CA ARG A 302 7.74 8.56 -11.46
C ARG A 302 6.60 8.55 -10.43
N ILE A 303 6.72 9.35 -9.38
CA ILE A 303 5.67 9.53 -8.37
C ILE A 303 4.42 10.16 -9.00
N HIS A 304 4.60 11.26 -9.75
CA HIS A 304 3.50 11.92 -10.46
C HIS A 304 2.84 10.97 -11.47
N PHE A 305 3.64 10.20 -12.22
CA PHE A 305 3.14 9.21 -13.17
C PHE A 305 2.26 8.15 -12.48
N LYS A 306 2.70 7.64 -11.32
CA LYS A 306 1.93 6.65 -10.55
C LYS A 306 0.59 7.22 -10.07
N ILE A 307 0.61 8.43 -9.50
CA ILE A 307 -0.61 9.10 -9.02
C ILE A 307 -1.56 9.41 -10.18
N ALA A 308 -1.07 9.98 -11.28
CA ALA A 308 -1.86 10.24 -12.48
C ALA A 308 -2.50 8.97 -13.04
N LEU A 309 -1.72 7.86 -13.07
CA LEU A 309 -2.19 6.57 -13.53
C LEU A 309 -3.31 5.99 -12.63
N LEU A 310 -3.14 6.08 -11.32
CA LEU A 310 -4.18 5.68 -10.35
C LEU A 310 -5.43 6.54 -10.55
N THR A 311 -5.28 7.85 -10.69
CA THR A 311 -6.39 8.79 -10.94
C THR A 311 -7.15 8.43 -12.21
N TYR A 312 -6.44 8.20 -13.33
CA TYR A 312 -7.07 7.79 -14.59
C TYR A 312 -7.86 6.49 -14.43
N LYS A 313 -7.23 5.45 -13.86
CA LYS A 313 -7.90 4.16 -13.64
C LYS A 313 -9.16 4.33 -12.79
N THR A 314 -9.05 5.04 -11.67
CA THR A 314 -10.16 5.26 -10.74
C THR A 314 -11.31 6.01 -11.40
N LEU A 315 -11.03 7.02 -12.22
CA LEU A 315 -12.06 7.76 -12.98
C LEU A 315 -12.69 6.93 -14.09
N ALA A 316 -11.89 6.11 -14.80
CA ALA A 316 -12.36 5.31 -15.92
C ALA A 316 -13.19 4.08 -15.52
N THR A 317 -12.89 3.49 -14.36
CA THR A 317 -13.52 2.22 -13.92
C THR A 317 -14.40 2.37 -12.69
N SER A 318 -14.42 3.55 -12.04
CA SER A 318 -15.02 3.79 -10.72
C SER A 318 -14.53 2.82 -9.65
N SER A 319 -13.39 2.16 -9.89
CA SER A 319 -12.83 1.11 -9.02
C SER A 319 -11.37 1.42 -8.68
N PRO A 320 -10.94 1.16 -7.45
CA PRO A 320 -11.77 0.72 -6.32
C PRO A 320 -12.63 1.87 -5.77
N ALA A 321 -13.83 1.56 -5.29
CA ALA A 321 -14.80 2.53 -4.84
C ALA A 321 -14.26 3.50 -3.77
N TYR A 322 -13.44 3.00 -2.84
CA TYR A 322 -12.85 3.83 -1.79
C TYR A 322 -11.90 4.93 -2.33
N LEU A 323 -11.22 4.72 -3.47
CA LEU A 323 -10.43 5.77 -4.12
C LEU A 323 -11.33 6.69 -4.95
N HIS A 324 -12.33 6.14 -5.65
CA HIS A 324 -13.25 6.91 -6.46
C HIS A 324 -14.02 7.95 -5.61
N ASN A 325 -14.47 7.54 -4.43
CA ASN A 325 -15.21 8.41 -3.50
C ASN A 325 -14.35 9.56 -2.92
N LEU A 326 -13.03 9.52 -3.05
CA LEU A 326 -12.13 10.61 -2.66
C LEU A 326 -12.05 11.73 -3.71
N LEU A 327 -12.46 11.42 -4.95
CA LEU A 327 -12.36 12.33 -6.09
C LEU A 327 -13.73 12.94 -6.39
N SER A 328 -13.76 14.26 -6.59
CA SER A 328 -14.96 14.97 -6.99
C SER A 328 -14.66 15.79 -8.24
N GLN A 329 -15.58 15.80 -9.19
CA GLN A 329 -15.47 16.67 -10.36
C GLN A 329 -15.65 18.13 -9.95
N ARG A 330 -14.93 19.02 -10.60
CA ARG A 330 -15.06 20.44 -10.40
C ARG A 330 -16.35 20.93 -11.06
N ILE A 331 -17.31 21.34 -10.25
CA ILE A 331 -18.53 21.99 -10.73
C ILE A 331 -18.21 23.47 -10.97
N THR A 332 -18.36 23.94 -12.22
CA THR A 332 -18.23 25.35 -12.56
C THR A 332 -19.63 25.94 -12.77
N THR A 333 -19.95 26.99 -12.02
CA THR A 333 -21.23 27.72 -12.15
C THR A 333 -21.27 28.55 -13.43
N LYS A 334 -20.15 28.81 -14.09
CA LYS A 334 -20.04 29.52 -15.37
C LYS A 334 -19.62 28.56 -16.48
N GLN A 335 -20.34 28.53 -17.58
CA GLN A 335 -19.91 27.84 -18.79
C GLN A 335 -18.71 28.57 -19.42
N LEU A 336 -17.50 28.12 -19.08
CA LEU A 336 -16.27 28.58 -19.69
C LEU A 336 -15.91 27.59 -20.82
N ARG A 337 -15.14 28.03 -21.84
CA ARG A 337 -14.59 27.15 -22.89
C ARG A 337 -13.80 25.96 -22.31
N SER A 338 -13.32 26.07 -21.07
CA SER A 338 -12.64 25.00 -20.31
C SER A 338 -13.58 24.08 -19.53
N SER A 339 -14.91 24.33 -19.53
CA SER A 339 -15.90 23.52 -18.75
C SER A 339 -16.00 22.09 -19.27
N ALA A 340 -15.65 21.83 -20.54
CA ALA A 340 -15.55 20.48 -21.11
C ALA A 340 -14.30 19.69 -20.67
N SER A 341 -13.37 20.33 -19.94
CA SER A 341 -12.19 19.62 -19.44
C SER A 341 -12.51 18.96 -18.10
N LEU A 342 -12.37 17.64 -18.04
CA LEU A 342 -12.53 16.76 -16.85
C LEU A 342 -11.57 17.19 -15.70
N LEU A 343 -11.85 18.35 -15.08
CA LEU A 343 -11.07 18.85 -13.95
C LEU A 343 -11.63 18.31 -12.63
N LEU A 344 -10.74 18.02 -11.71
CA LEU A 344 -11.06 17.57 -10.36
C LEU A 344 -11.08 18.75 -9.38
N GLN A 345 -11.95 18.69 -8.40
CA GLN A 345 -12.04 19.69 -7.34
C GLN A 345 -10.82 19.61 -6.43
N GLN A 346 -10.08 20.71 -6.31
CA GLN A 346 -8.98 20.85 -5.36
C GLN A 346 -9.47 21.45 -4.06
N LYS A 347 -9.23 20.77 -2.94
CA LYS A 347 -9.51 21.27 -1.59
C LYS A 347 -8.25 21.88 -1.00
N LYS A 348 -8.37 22.99 -0.26
CA LYS A 348 -7.25 23.60 0.45
C LYS A 348 -6.73 22.65 1.55
N THR A 349 -5.42 22.65 1.76
CA THR A 349 -4.74 21.89 2.81
C THR A 349 -4.06 22.84 3.77
N VAL A 350 -4.00 22.46 5.05
CA VAL A 350 -3.40 23.28 6.11
C VAL A 350 -1.87 23.12 6.15
N ASN A 351 -1.37 21.96 5.75
CA ASN A 351 0.05 21.64 5.85
C ASN A 351 0.55 20.74 4.70
N ASN A 352 1.88 20.65 4.54
CA ASN A 352 2.51 19.86 3.49
C ASN A 352 2.28 18.35 3.60
N ILE A 353 2.09 17.83 4.83
CA ILE A 353 1.81 16.40 5.05
C ILE A 353 0.46 16.04 4.46
N SER A 354 -0.55 16.89 4.68
CA SER A 354 -1.91 16.68 4.17
C SER A 354 -1.99 16.68 2.65
N GLN A 355 -1.09 17.41 1.96
CA GLN A 355 -1.03 17.41 0.49
C GLN A 355 -0.70 16.03 -0.09
N ARG A 356 -0.12 15.13 0.70
CA ARG A 356 0.21 13.75 0.28
C ARG A 356 -1.01 12.84 0.16
N ALA A 357 -2.12 13.18 0.82
CA ALA A 357 -3.36 12.42 0.70
C ALA A 357 -3.80 12.33 -0.77
N PHE A 358 -4.28 11.16 -1.20
CA PHE A 358 -4.71 10.95 -2.58
C PHE A 358 -5.79 11.94 -3.00
N ARG A 359 -6.74 12.28 -2.11
CA ARG A 359 -7.78 13.29 -2.33
C ARG A 359 -7.26 14.70 -2.65
N HIS A 360 -5.99 14.99 -2.37
CA HIS A 360 -5.32 16.27 -2.65
C HIS A 360 -4.29 16.15 -3.77
N SER A 361 -3.43 15.12 -3.72
CA SER A 361 -2.38 14.92 -4.70
C SER A 361 -2.91 14.54 -6.08
N ALA A 362 -3.97 13.70 -6.14
CA ALA A 362 -4.57 13.29 -7.39
C ALA A 362 -5.18 14.47 -8.17
N PRO A 363 -6.06 15.33 -7.59
CA PRO A 363 -6.55 16.52 -8.28
C PRO A 363 -5.44 17.50 -8.68
N ALA A 364 -4.41 17.68 -7.83
CA ALA A 364 -3.31 18.60 -8.13
C ALA A 364 -2.54 18.16 -9.39
N ILE A 365 -2.16 16.88 -9.44
CA ILE A 365 -1.45 16.31 -10.60
C ILE A 365 -2.36 16.23 -11.83
N TRP A 366 -3.59 15.72 -11.65
CA TRP A 366 -4.54 15.58 -12.76
C TRP A 366 -4.82 16.89 -13.46
N ASN A 367 -5.08 17.94 -12.72
CA ASN A 367 -5.40 19.26 -13.28
C ASN A 367 -4.21 19.94 -13.94
N SER A 368 -2.96 19.56 -13.57
CA SER A 368 -1.74 20.05 -14.23
C SER A 368 -1.48 19.42 -15.60
N LEU A 369 -2.16 18.30 -15.91
CA LEU A 369 -1.98 17.60 -17.18
C LEU A 369 -2.70 18.35 -18.33
N PRO A 370 -2.11 18.35 -19.55
CA PRO A 370 -2.80 18.85 -20.74
C PRO A 370 -4.13 18.14 -21.00
N PRO A 371 -5.15 18.86 -21.53
CA PRO A 371 -6.46 18.28 -21.82
C PRO A 371 -6.40 17.03 -22.71
N VAL A 372 -5.53 17.03 -23.71
CA VAL A 372 -5.32 15.89 -24.64
C VAL A 372 -4.89 14.60 -23.91
N ILE A 373 -4.15 14.74 -22.82
CA ILE A 373 -3.75 13.57 -22.01
C ILE A 373 -4.92 13.08 -21.17
N ARG A 374 -5.64 13.98 -20.51
CA ARG A 374 -6.82 13.63 -19.68
C ARG A 374 -7.95 13.00 -20.49
N ALA A 375 -8.10 13.40 -21.75
CA ALA A 375 -9.09 12.88 -22.70
C ALA A 375 -8.59 11.65 -23.47
N SER A 376 -7.66 10.86 -22.91
CA SER A 376 -7.19 9.63 -23.57
C SER A 376 -8.23 8.52 -23.51
N ASP A 377 -8.49 7.87 -24.64
CA ASP A 377 -9.56 6.87 -24.80
C ASP A 377 -9.31 5.58 -24.01
N ASN A 378 -8.06 5.22 -23.80
CA ASN A 378 -7.68 4.01 -23.06
C ASN A 378 -6.40 4.19 -22.27
N LEU A 379 -6.16 3.23 -21.36
CA LEU A 379 -5.05 3.25 -20.41
C LEU A 379 -3.67 3.25 -21.11
N ASN A 380 -3.52 2.56 -22.24
CA ASN A 380 -2.23 2.45 -22.94
C ASN A 380 -1.87 3.77 -23.62
N ILE A 381 -2.84 4.41 -24.27
CA ILE A 381 -2.71 5.75 -24.84
C ILE A 381 -2.39 6.76 -23.75
N PHE A 382 -3.11 6.72 -22.64
CA PHE A 382 -2.85 7.59 -21.48
C PHE A 382 -1.42 7.45 -20.98
N LYS A 383 -0.95 6.22 -20.72
CA LYS A 383 0.42 5.94 -20.26
C LYS A 383 1.48 6.48 -21.24
N SER A 384 1.28 6.27 -22.54
CA SER A 384 2.21 6.71 -23.56
C SER A 384 2.29 8.24 -23.62
N ARG A 385 1.14 8.92 -23.73
CA ARG A 385 1.06 10.38 -23.75
C ARG A 385 1.63 11.01 -22.49
N LEU A 386 1.28 10.45 -21.31
CA LEU A 386 1.76 10.92 -20.02
C LEU A 386 3.28 10.79 -19.89
N LYS A 387 3.85 9.65 -20.30
CA LYS A 387 5.29 9.44 -20.30
C LYS A 387 5.99 10.43 -21.21
N THR A 388 5.51 10.60 -22.44
CA THR A 388 6.04 11.57 -23.40
C THR A 388 5.96 13.01 -22.87
N HIS A 389 4.85 13.37 -22.23
CA HIS A 389 4.69 14.68 -21.62
C HIS A 389 5.75 14.95 -20.56
N TYR A 390 5.95 14.01 -19.63
CA TYR A 390 6.97 14.19 -18.60
C TYR A 390 8.39 14.23 -19.16
N PHE A 391 8.69 13.50 -20.26
CA PHE A 391 10.00 13.59 -20.91
C PHE A 391 10.27 14.95 -21.59
N LYS A 392 9.23 15.73 -21.86
CA LYS A 392 9.37 17.10 -22.42
C LYS A 392 9.62 18.16 -21.33
N LEU A 393 9.47 17.82 -20.06
CA LEU A 393 9.58 18.77 -18.95
C LEU A 393 10.97 18.79 -18.29
N PHE A 394 11.90 17.93 -18.72
CA PHE A 394 13.27 17.87 -18.17
C PHE A 394 14.33 17.60 -19.23
#